data_c4e7a5352aa5ff8201e7250859feb3ce
#
_entry.id   c4e7a5352aa5ff8201e7250859feb3ce
#
_cell.length_a   1.000
_cell.length_b   1.000
_cell.length_c   1.000
_cell.angle_alpha   90.00
_cell.angle_beta   90.00
_cell.angle_gamma   90.00
#
_symmetry.space_group_name_H-M   'P 1'
#
loop_
_entity.id
_entity.type
_entity.pdbx_description
1 polymer ?
#
loop_
_entity_poly.entity_id
_entity_poly.type
_entity_poly.pdbx_seq_one_letter_code
_entity_poly.pdbx_strand_id
1 'polypeptide(L)'
;MGNRQYKVHITYKHDELHNSGIEAICAGLHTRNIPFSIDKYDILYRDNIQRYEEEIGVSNIVIMFVIPEYLKSLDCMYEMTQLFKNGNVENRVFPIVDMGDIPRNGDGLSQIKNYWNDKKNRKAEQIKNEPGNSSYMIKEISKIDDILKTMDEFWEYIVHTNTGDYTEMVADNANLLLNEIEKQINVSSVFQDNKFTPTTETAPKQSRRIFQHGDKSIYVENNSGTININ
;
A
#
# COMPACT_ATOMS: atom_id res chain seq x y z
N MET A 1 -9.27 24.64 5.96
CA MET A 1 -9.44 23.52 5.02
C MET A 1 -8.05 22.96 4.76
N GLY A 2 -7.73 21.81 5.34
CA GLY A 2 -6.41 21.20 5.14
C GLY A 2 -6.35 20.59 3.74
N ASN A 3 -5.50 21.13 2.89
CA ASN A 3 -5.09 20.49 1.65
C ASN A 3 -4.52 19.12 2.04
N ARG A 4 -5.24 18.05 1.80
CA ARG A 4 -4.64 16.71 1.83
C ARG A 4 -3.72 16.64 0.62
N GLN A 5 -2.46 16.85 0.88
CA GLN A 5 -1.43 16.75 -0.13
C GLN A 5 -1.28 15.25 -0.46
N TYR A 6 -1.65 14.85 -1.68
CA TYR A 6 -1.37 13.50 -2.17
C TYR A 6 0.14 13.32 -2.20
N LYS A 7 0.60 12.22 -1.65
CA LYS A 7 2.01 11.84 -1.68
C LYS A 7 2.10 10.49 -2.37
N VAL A 8 2.93 10.40 -3.41
CA VAL A 8 3.23 9.15 -4.11
C VAL A 8 4.31 8.43 -3.33
N HIS A 9 4.09 7.17 -2.98
CA HIS A 9 5.14 6.30 -2.44
C HIS A 9 5.69 5.39 -3.53
N ILE A 10 7.01 5.18 -3.53
CA ILE A 10 7.68 4.28 -4.47
C ILE A 10 8.27 3.14 -3.67
N THR A 11 7.77 1.92 -3.91
CA THR A 11 8.34 0.69 -3.36
C THR A 11 9.11 -0.05 -4.45
N TYR A 12 10.38 -0.31 -4.22
CA TYR A 12 11.28 -0.94 -5.17
C TYR A 12 12.43 -1.66 -4.46
N LYS A 13 13.09 -2.56 -5.15
CA LYS A 13 14.37 -3.11 -4.70
C LYS A 13 15.50 -2.51 -5.52
N HIS A 14 16.51 -1.99 -4.82
CA HIS A 14 17.69 -1.45 -5.49
C HIS A 14 18.36 -2.53 -6.35
N ASP A 15 18.49 -2.23 -7.64
CA ASP A 15 19.13 -3.05 -8.65
C ASP A 15 19.79 -2.16 -9.69
N GLU A 16 21.02 -2.49 -10.10
CA GLU A 16 21.80 -1.66 -11.03
C GLU A 16 21.12 -1.53 -12.40
N LEU A 17 20.44 -2.59 -12.85
CA LEU A 17 19.79 -2.63 -14.16
C LEU A 17 18.62 -1.62 -14.26
N HIS A 18 17.85 -1.45 -13.18
CA HIS A 18 16.63 -0.66 -13.16
C HIS A 18 16.77 0.72 -12.51
N ASN A 19 17.94 1.06 -12.01
CA ASN A 19 18.17 2.36 -11.35
C ASN A 19 17.82 3.57 -12.22
N SER A 20 18.15 3.52 -13.52
CA SER A 20 17.82 4.61 -14.44
C SER A 20 16.32 4.83 -14.60
N GLY A 21 15.51 3.76 -14.51
CA GLY A 21 14.05 3.85 -14.53
C GLY A 21 13.49 4.52 -13.28
N ILE A 22 14.01 4.17 -12.11
CA ILE A 22 13.64 4.82 -10.85
C ILE A 22 13.99 6.31 -10.88
N GLU A 23 15.19 6.66 -11.40
CA GLU A 23 15.60 8.05 -11.55
C GLU A 23 14.69 8.82 -12.51
N ALA A 24 14.28 8.20 -13.62
CA ALA A 24 13.34 8.79 -14.57
C ALA A 24 11.96 9.07 -13.93
N ILE A 25 11.45 8.13 -13.15
CA ILE A 25 10.21 8.31 -12.38
C ILE A 25 10.34 9.48 -11.39
N CYS A 26 11.41 9.51 -10.61
CA CYS A 26 11.66 10.59 -9.65
C CYS A 26 11.77 11.96 -10.34
N ALA A 27 12.50 12.03 -11.47
CA ALA A 27 12.63 13.24 -12.27
C ALA A 27 11.28 13.73 -12.83
N GLY A 28 10.46 12.80 -13.32
CA GLY A 28 9.12 13.09 -13.80
C GLY A 28 8.18 13.61 -12.71
N LEU A 29 8.16 12.98 -11.54
CA LEU A 29 7.40 13.42 -10.37
C LEU A 29 7.83 14.83 -9.93
N HIS A 30 9.14 15.07 -9.85
CA HIS A 30 9.68 16.39 -9.51
C HIS A 30 9.26 17.46 -10.51
N THR A 31 9.36 17.18 -11.83
CA THR A 31 8.97 18.10 -12.89
C THR A 31 7.50 18.50 -12.84
N ARG A 32 6.64 17.59 -12.40
CA ARG A 32 5.19 17.80 -12.23
C ARG A 32 4.80 18.36 -10.86
N ASN A 33 5.76 18.63 -9.98
CA ASN A 33 5.55 19.05 -8.59
C ASN A 33 4.65 18.09 -7.81
N ILE A 34 4.73 16.78 -8.08
CA ILE A 34 4.03 15.74 -7.33
C ILE A 34 4.94 15.32 -6.17
N PRO A 35 4.52 15.52 -4.91
CA PRO A 35 5.31 15.09 -3.77
C PRO A 35 5.37 13.56 -3.71
N PHE A 36 6.55 13.03 -3.49
CA PHE A 36 6.76 11.59 -3.40
C PHE A 36 7.69 11.22 -2.25
N SER A 37 7.68 9.96 -1.87
CA SER A 37 8.66 9.35 -0.98
C SER A 37 9.19 8.06 -1.54
N ILE A 38 10.45 7.82 -1.23
CA ILE A 38 11.19 6.63 -1.62
C ILE A 38 12.17 6.31 -0.49
N ASP A 39 12.31 5.03 -0.13
CA ASP A 39 13.12 4.58 1.01
C ASP A 39 14.55 5.13 1.01
N LYS A 40 15.17 5.19 -0.18
CA LYS A 40 16.54 5.70 -0.38
C LYS A 40 16.77 7.13 0.13
N TYR A 41 15.73 7.98 0.14
CA TYR A 41 15.87 9.41 0.45
C TYR A 41 15.11 9.83 1.71
N ASP A 42 14.06 9.10 2.09
CA ASP A 42 13.13 9.52 3.13
C ASP A 42 13.34 8.82 4.47
N ILE A 43 14.04 7.68 4.47
CA ILE A 43 14.44 7.03 5.72
C ILE A 43 15.70 7.73 6.25
N LEU A 44 15.50 8.61 7.23
CA LEU A 44 16.58 9.36 7.85
C LEU A 44 17.31 8.49 8.91
N TYR A 45 18.51 8.92 9.28
CA TYR A 45 19.24 8.32 10.38
C TYR A 45 18.39 8.28 11.66
N ARG A 46 18.17 7.08 12.23
CA ARG A 46 17.32 6.75 13.40
C ARG A 46 15.82 6.62 13.11
N ASP A 47 15.35 6.68 11.87
CA ASP A 47 13.96 6.39 11.57
C ASP A 47 13.61 4.91 11.77
N ASN A 48 12.36 4.65 12.10
CA ASN A 48 11.85 3.30 12.27
C ASN A 48 11.37 2.75 10.90
N ILE A 49 12.14 1.83 10.33
CA ILE A 49 11.83 1.18 9.04
C ILE A 49 10.45 0.52 9.06
N GLN A 50 10.08 -0.15 10.15
CA GLN A 50 8.78 -0.80 10.27
C GLN A 50 7.63 0.20 10.17
N ARG A 51 7.77 1.38 10.76
CA ARG A 51 6.78 2.46 10.64
C ARG A 51 6.65 2.95 9.20
N TYR A 52 7.77 3.06 8.48
CA TYR A 52 7.76 3.43 7.07
C TYR A 52 7.04 2.38 6.20
N GLU A 53 7.28 1.08 6.44
CA GLU A 53 6.57 -0.02 5.80
C GLU A 53 5.05 0.05 6.03
N GLU A 54 4.61 0.40 7.23
CA GLU A 54 3.19 0.59 7.59
C GLU A 54 2.58 1.84 6.92
N GLU A 55 3.34 2.93 6.82
CA GLU A 55 2.93 4.18 6.14
C GLU A 55 2.69 3.95 4.63
N ILE A 56 3.52 3.14 3.97
CA ILE A 56 3.30 2.72 2.58
C ILE A 56 1.97 1.98 2.47
N GLY A 57 1.67 1.09 3.39
CA GLY A 57 0.43 0.31 3.41
C GLY A 57 -0.84 1.16 3.32
N VAL A 58 -0.87 2.35 3.95
CA VAL A 58 -2.03 3.25 3.96
C VAL A 58 -1.96 4.38 2.92
N SER A 59 -0.93 4.41 2.08
CA SER A 59 -0.71 5.46 1.09
C SER A 59 -1.78 5.47 0.01
N ASN A 60 -2.15 6.66 -0.45
CA ASN A 60 -3.20 6.84 -1.45
C ASN A 60 -2.73 6.44 -2.86
N ILE A 61 -1.45 6.61 -3.17
CA ILE A 61 -0.84 6.26 -4.46
C ILE A 61 0.51 5.63 -4.19
N VAL A 62 0.73 4.47 -4.79
CA VAL A 62 1.98 3.72 -4.67
C VAL A 62 2.43 3.25 -6.05
N ILE A 63 3.64 3.61 -6.45
CA ILE A 63 4.33 2.99 -7.58
C ILE A 63 5.07 1.77 -7.05
N MET A 64 4.73 0.60 -7.56
CA MET A 64 5.33 -0.66 -7.15
C MET A 64 6.18 -1.23 -8.27
N PHE A 65 7.48 -1.37 -8.04
CA PHE A 65 8.42 -1.85 -9.03
C PHE A 65 8.74 -3.34 -8.80
N VAL A 66 8.06 -4.20 -9.56
CA VAL A 66 8.10 -5.65 -9.38
C VAL A 66 9.13 -6.28 -10.31
N ILE A 67 10.28 -6.62 -9.74
CA ILE A 67 11.39 -7.33 -10.39
C ILE A 67 11.74 -8.60 -9.60
N PRO A 68 12.54 -9.52 -10.12
CA PRO A 68 12.93 -10.74 -9.40
C PRO A 68 13.54 -10.47 -8.01
N GLU A 69 14.32 -9.42 -7.87
CA GLU A 69 14.96 -8.98 -6.62
C GLU A 69 13.94 -8.45 -5.62
N TYR A 70 12.91 -7.72 -6.08
CA TYR A 70 11.77 -7.28 -5.27
C TYR A 70 11.03 -8.47 -4.68
N LEU A 71 10.70 -9.47 -5.52
CA LEU A 71 9.98 -10.68 -5.12
C LEU A 71 10.72 -11.55 -4.10
N LYS A 72 12.03 -11.38 -3.96
CA LYS A 72 12.90 -12.09 -3.01
C LYS A 72 13.33 -11.25 -1.81
N SER A 73 13.01 -9.96 -1.80
CA SER A 73 13.32 -9.02 -0.71
C SER A 73 12.27 -9.13 0.40
N LEU A 74 12.72 -9.36 1.65
CA LEU A 74 11.81 -9.47 2.80
C LEU A 74 11.06 -8.16 3.04
N ASP A 75 11.75 -7.04 2.99
CA ASP A 75 11.16 -5.73 3.29
C ASP A 75 10.18 -5.31 2.18
N CYS A 76 10.59 -5.39 0.90
CA CYS A 76 9.69 -5.04 -0.21
C CYS A 76 8.42 -5.92 -0.25
N MET A 77 8.55 -7.23 -0.04
CA MET A 77 7.41 -8.12 -0.02
C MET A 77 6.55 -7.92 1.23
N TYR A 78 7.13 -7.47 2.34
CA TYR A 78 6.35 -7.09 3.52
C TYR A 78 5.59 -5.78 3.30
N GLU A 79 6.19 -4.77 2.67
CA GLU A 79 5.49 -3.55 2.21
C GLU A 79 4.29 -3.90 1.31
N MET A 80 4.48 -4.80 0.35
CA MET A 80 3.40 -5.34 -0.48
C MET A 80 2.27 -5.94 0.40
N THR A 81 2.61 -6.73 1.43
CA THR A 81 1.57 -7.30 2.32
C THR A 81 0.77 -6.22 3.04
N GLN A 82 1.40 -5.12 3.44
CA GLN A 82 0.70 -4.00 4.08
C GLN A 82 -0.23 -3.29 3.09
N LEU A 83 0.18 -3.14 1.83
CA LEU A 83 -0.67 -2.57 0.78
C LEU A 83 -1.93 -3.41 0.56
N PHE A 84 -1.80 -4.72 0.45
CA PHE A 84 -2.92 -5.63 0.20
C PHE A 84 -3.84 -5.75 1.42
N LYS A 85 -3.31 -5.82 2.62
CA LYS A 85 -4.10 -5.81 3.87
C LYS A 85 -5.01 -4.57 4.00
N ASN A 86 -4.59 -3.43 3.49
CA ASN A 86 -5.38 -2.20 3.50
C ASN A 86 -6.37 -2.09 2.34
N GLY A 87 -6.35 -3.04 1.39
CA GLY A 87 -7.31 -3.14 0.29
C GLY A 87 -7.25 -2.02 -0.73
N ASN A 88 -8.21 -2.04 -1.66
CA ASN A 88 -8.35 -1.05 -2.74
C ASN A 88 -7.10 -0.88 -3.62
N VAL A 89 -6.34 -1.97 -3.80
CA VAL A 89 -5.06 -1.96 -4.53
C VAL A 89 -5.22 -1.49 -5.97
N GLU A 90 -6.32 -1.87 -6.64
CA GLU A 90 -6.63 -1.50 -8.03
C GLU A 90 -6.66 0.02 -8.27
N ASN A 91 -7.04 0.81 -7.26
CA ASN A 91 -7.18 2.26 -7.38
C ASN A 91 -5.98 3.05 -6.85
N ARG A 92 -5.03 2.40 -6.20
CA ARG A 92 -3.91 3.11 -5.57
C ARG A 92 -2.54 2.55 -5.94
N VAL A 93 -2.44 1.32 -6.45
CA VAL A 93 -1.16 0.72 -6.81
C VAL A 93 -0.96 0.76 -8.32
N PHE A 94 0.15 1.31 -8.74
CA PHE A 94 0.60 1.41 -10.12
C PHE A 94 1.81 0.49 -10.30
N PRO A 95 1.59 -0.77 -10.72
CA PRO A 95 2.68 -1.72 -10.86
C PRO A 95 3.44 -1.52 -12.16
N ILE A 96 4.77 -1.50 -12.07
CA ILE A 96 5.69 -1.66 -13.19
C ILE A 96 6.33 -3.03 -13.01
N VAL A 97 6.19 -3.90 -14.00
CA VAL A 97 6.54 -5.31 -13.84
C VAL A 97 7.55 -5.73 -14.89
N ASP A 98 8.75 -6.09 -14.42
CA ASP A 98 9.76 -6.80 -15.20
C ASP A 98 10.20 -8.06 -14.44
N MET A 99 9.60 -9.19 -14.81
CA MET A 99 9.80 -10.46 -14.10
C MET A 99 11.07 -11.20 -14.52
N GLY A 100 11.81 -10.69 -15.50
CA GLY A 100 12.95 -11.41 -16.08
C GLY A 100 12.55 -12.82 -16.51
N ASP A 101 13.26 -13.83 -16.02
CA ASP A 101 13.02 -15.25 -16.33
C ASP A 101 11.88 -15.89 -15.52
N ILE A 102 11.21 -15.16 -14.63
CA ILE A 102 10.11 -15.69 -13.81
C ILE A 102 8.81 -15.66 -14.63
N PRO A 103 8.20 -16.83 -14.94
CA PRO A 103 6.98 -16.85 -15.74
C PRO A 103 5.80 -16.17 -15.03
N ARG A 104 5.02 -15.37 -15.75
CA ARG A 104 3.79 -14.74 -15.24
C ARG A 104 2.60 -15.71 -15.28
N ASN A 105 2.73 -16.85 -14.62
CA ASN A 105 1.72 -17.91 -14.53
C ASN A 105 1.85 -18.68 -13.21
N GLY A 106 1.16 -19.82 -13.09
CA GLY A 106 1.22 -20.68 -11.91
C GLY A 106 2.60 -21.26 -11.58
N ASP A 107 3.46 -21.45 -12.58
CA ASP A 107 4.82 -21.96 -12.37
C ASP A 107 5.68 -20.90 -11.67
N GLY A 108 5.59 -19.63 -12.11
CA GLY A 108 6.28 -18.51 -11.46
C GLY A 108 5.78 -18.30 -10.02
N LEU A 109 4.48 -18.37 -9.79
CA LEU A 109 3.92 -18.34 -8.44
C LEU A 109 4.52 -19.45 -7.57
N SER A 110 4.56 -20.67 -8.09
CA SER A 110 5.13 -21.82 -7.38
C SER A 110 6.62 -21.63 -7.08
N GLN A 111 7.37 -21.08 -8.03
CA GLN A 111 8.78 -20.77 -7.87
C GLN A 111 9.02 -19.77 -6.71
N ILE A 112 8.24 -18.69 -6.63
CA ILE A 112 8.38 -17.69 -5.58
C ILE A 112 7.88 -18.20 -4.23
N LYS A 113 6.77 -18.96 -4.19
CA LYS A 113 6.30 -19.61 -2.95
C LYS A 113 7.35 -20.59 -2.40
N ASN A 114 7.98 -21.40 -3.26
CA ASN A 114 9.03 -22.32 -2.85
C ASN A 114 10.23 -21.57 -2.27
N TYR A 115 10.67 -20.46 -2.91
CA TYR A 115 11.74 -19.62 -2.37
C TYR A 115 11.44 -19.15 -0.95
N TRP A 116 10.21 -18.66 -0.68
CA TRP A 116 9.82 -18.18 0.64
C TRP A 116 9.67 -19.29 1.67
N ASN A 117 9.13 -20.44 1.28
CA ASN A 117 9.06 -21.61 2.16
C ASN A 117 10.44 -22.12 2.55
N ASP A 118 11.39 -22.21 1.61
CA ASP A 118 12.76 -22.60 1.88
C ASP A 118 13.48 -21.60 2.79
N LYS A 119 13.24 -20.30 2.59
CA LYS A 119 13.78 -19.23 3.46
C LYS A 119 13.24 -19.35 4.88
N LYS A 120 11.93 -19.62 5.03
CA LYS A 120 11.28 -19.87 6.33
C LYS A 120 11.88 -21.08 7.03
N ASN A 121 12.00 -22.20 6.33
CA ASN A 121 12.53 -23.45 6.87
C ASN A 121 13.98 -23.28 7.35
N ARG A 122 14.82 -22.63 6.55
CA ARG A 122 16.22 -22.33 6.94
C ARG A 122 16.29 -21.49 8.22
N LYS A 123 15.42 -20.47 8.36
CA LYS A 123 15.37 -19.65 9.58
C LYS A 123 14.88 -20.44 10.79
N ALA A 124 13.89 -21.31 10.62
CA ALA A 124 13.40 -22.20 11.69
C ALA A 124 14.50 -23.18 12.17
N GLU A 125 15.31 -23.70 11.27
CA GLU A 125 16.47 -24.53 11.60
C GLU A 125 17.54 -23.74 12.34
N GLN A 126 17.84 -22.51 11.93
CA GLN A 126 18.80 -21.63 12.61
C GLN A 126 18.38 -21.36 14.06
N ILE A 127 17.08 -21.14 14.32
CA ILE A 127 16.55 -20.94 15.69
C ILE A 127 16.84 -22.16 16.58
N LYS A 128 16.70 -23.38 16.04
CA LYS A 128 17.00 -24.61 16.79
C LYS A 128 18.48 -24.70 17.18
N ASN A 129 19.36 -24.27 16.29
CA ASN A 129 20.81 -24.37 16.47
C ASN A 129 21.40 -23.19 17.27
N GLU A 130 20.78 -22.01 17.21
CA GLU A 130 21.24 -20.77 17.83
C GLU A 130 20.11 -20.05 18.60
N PRO A 131 19.70 -20.55 19.77
CA PRO A 131 18.55 -19.99 20.50
C PRO A 131 18.72 -18.53 20.92
N GLY A 132 19.95 -18.00 21.02
CA GLY A 132 20.23 -16.63 21.44
C GLY A 132 19.70 -15.54 20.50
N ASN A 133 19.48 -15.86 19.21
CA ASN A 133 18.97 -14.93 18.18
C ASN A 133 17.50 -15.17 17.82
N SER A 134 16.81 -16.01 18.59
CA SER A 134 15.48 -16.52 18.24
C SER A 134 14.42 -15.42 18.07
N SER A 135 14.40 -14.37 18.88
CA SER A 135 13.35 -13.35 18.85
C SER A 135 13.32 -12.53 17.55
N TYR A 136 14.51 -12.22 16.99
CA TYR A 136 14.60 -11.53 15.71
C TYR A 136 14.16 -12.43 14.54
N MET A 137 14.67 -13.68 14.53
CA MET A 137 14.31 -14.65 13.49
C MET A 137 12.84 -15.02 13.51
N ILE A 138 12.20 -15.06 14.70
CA ILE A 138 10.76 -15.29 14.83
C ILE A 138 9.96 -14.15 14.15
N LYS A 139 10.36 -12.89 14.32
CA LYS A 139 9.75 -11.76 13.64
C LYS A 139 9.87 -11.86 12.12
N GLU A 140 11.03 -12.25 11.61
CA GLU A 140 11.22 -12.46 10.17
C GLU A 140 10.37 -13.63 9.63
N ILE A 141 10.25 -14.73 10.38
CA ILE A 141 9.35 -15.84 10.04
C ILE A 141 7.90 -15.36 9.99
N SER A 142 7.48 -14.54 10.94
CA SER A 142 6.13 -13.95 10.92
C SER A 142 5.89 -13.07 9.69
N LYS A 143 6.87 -12.24 9.29
CA LYS A 143 6.80 -11.48 8.02
C LYS A 143 6.66 -12.42 6.81
N ILE A 144 7.42 -13.53 6.79
CA ILE A 144 7.35 -14.53 5.69
C ILE A 144 5.96 -15.20 5.66
N ASP A 145 5.39 -15.51 6.81
CA ASP A 145 4.03 -16.09 6.86
C ASP A 145 2.97 -15.12 6.31
N ASP A 146 3.10 -13.83 6.59
CA ASP A 146 2.24 -12.81 6.04
C ASP A 146 2.42 -12.68 4.51
N ILE A 147 3.65 -12.71 4.02
CA ILE A 147 3.96 -12.71 2.58
C ILE A 147 3.30 -13.92 1.91
N LEU A 148 3.47 -15.13 2.45
CA LEU A 148 2.89 -16.35 1.87
C LEU A 148 1.36 -16.34 1.85
N LYS A 149 0.71 -15.75 2.85
CA LYS A 149 -0.76 -15.60 2.90
C LYS A 149 -1.29 -14.65 1.84
N THR A 150 -0.55 -13.59 1.53
CA THR A 150 -0.97 -12.55 0.58
C THR A 150 -0.54 -12.86 -0.86
N MET A 151 0.36 -13.84 -1.03
CA MET A 151 1.03 -14.12 -2.29
C MET A 151 0.06 -14.46 -3.44
N ASP A 152 -1.00 -15.22 -3.20
CA ASP A 152 -1.95 -15.61 -4.25
C ASP A 152 -2.69 -14.39 -4.79
N GLU A 153 -3.20 -13.54 -3.90
CA GLU A 153 -3.91 -12.31 -4.25
C GLU A 153 -3.00 -11.32 -5.00
N PHE A 154 -1.77 -11.13 -4.50
CA PHE A 154 -0.77 -10.31 -5.15
C PHE A 154 -0.43 -10.83 -6.55
N TRP A 155 -0.19 -12.14 -6.68
CA TRP A 155 0.16 -12.75 -7.96
C TRP A 155 -0.96 -12.63 -8.98
N GLU A 156 -2.19 -12.92 -8.56
CA GLU A 156 -3.38 -12.72 -9.39
C GLU A 156 -3.48 -11.27 -9.88
N TYR A 157 -3.27 -10.31 -8.98
CA TYR A 157 -3.28 -8.89 -9.31
C TYR A 157 -2.25 -8.54 -10.39
N ILE A 158 -0.97 -8.90 -10.24
CA ILE A 158 0.07 -8.53 -11.21
C ILE A 158 -0.04 -9.29 -12.53
N VAL A 159 -0.65 -10.49 -12.56
CA VAL A 159 -0.85 -11.28 -13.78
C VAL A 159 -2.04 -10.74 -14.59
N HIS A 160 -3.11 -10.34 -13.93
CA HIS A 160 -4.33 -9.87 -14.59
C HIS A 160 -4.40 -8.36 -14.81
N THR A 161 -3.56 -7.58 -14.14
CA THR A 161 -3.46 -6.14 -14.37
C THR A 161 -2.65 -5.88 -15.65
N ASN A 162 -3.13 -4.98 -16.50
CA ASN A 162 -2.34 -4.48 -17.62
C ASN A 162 -1.23 -3.57 -17.06
N THR A 163 -0.10 -4.18 -16.77
CA THR A 163 1.10 -3.49 -16.30
C THR A 163 1.90 -3.09 -17.50
N GLY A 164 1.97 -1.99 -18.06
CA GLY A 164 2.74 -1.65 -19.25
C GLY A 164 4.18 -2.26 -19.28
N ASP A 165 4.78 -2.28 -20.43
CA ASP A 165 6.20 -2.67 -20.56
C ASP A 165 7.10 -1.73 -19.77
N TYR A 166 8.08 -2.28 -19.06
CA TYR A 166 9.00 -1.48 -18.24
C TYR A 166 9.60 -0.32 -19.02
N THR A 167 10.14 -0.61 -20.22
CA THR A 167 10.83 0.38 -21.06
C THR A 167 9.89 1.53 -21.44
N GLU A 168 8.64 1.21 -21.77
CA GLU A 168 7.61 2.19 -22.10
C GLU A 168 7.22 3.03 -20.89
N MET A 169 7.05 2.38 -19.72
CA MET A 169 6.62 3.06 -18.49
C MET A 169 7.65 4.03 -17.92
N VAL A 170 8.95 3.81 -18.17
CA VAL A 170 10.01 4.71 -17.68
C VAL A 170 10.48 5.72 -18.75
N ALA A 171 10.04 5.55 -20.01
CA ALA A 171 10.40 6.46 -21.10
C ALA A 171 9.91 7.89 -20.85
N ASP A 172 10.62 8.87 -21.39
CA ASP A 172 10.26 10.29 -21.34
C ASP A 172 9.92 10.75 -19.90
N ASN A 173 10.83 10.47 -18.97
CA ASN A 173 10.66 10.73 -17.53
C ASN A 173 9.36 10.14 -16.97
N ALA A 174 9.03 8.92 -17.36
CA ALA A 174 7.85 8.18 -16.96
C ALA A 174 6.51 8.87 -17.31
N ASN A 175 6.49 9.59 -18.42
CA ASN A 175 5.36 10.43 -18.82
C ASN A 175 4.03 9.65 -18.89
N LEU A 176 4.04 8.43 -19.45
CA LEU A 176 2.85 7.59 -19.55
C LEU A 176 2.30 7.21 -18.16
N LEU A 177 3.16 6.69 -17.30
CA LEU A 177 2.82 6.33 -15.91
C LEU A 177 2.26 7.53 -15.14
N LEU A 178 2.93 8.67 -15.23
CA LEU A 178 2.56 9.85 -14.46
C LEU A 178 1.26 10.49 -14.94
N ASN A 179 0.92 10.36 -16.22
CA ASN A 179 -0.39 10.78 -16.73
C ASN A 179 -1.53 9.95 -16.11
N GLU A 180 -1.33 8.64 -15.92
CA GLU A 180 -2.34 7.79 -15.26
C GLU A 180 -2.45 8.12 -13.77
N ILE A 181 -1.34 8.40 -13.09
CA ILE A 181 -1.34 8.84 -11.68
C ILE A 181 -2.08 10.18 -11.53
N GLU A 182 -1.84 11.15 -12.40
CA GLU A 182 -2.55 12.44 -12.36
C GLU A 182 -4.05 12.29 -12.59
N LYS A 183 -4.48 11.42 -13.51
CA LYS A 183 -5.91 11.10 -13.67
C LYS A 183 -6.51 10.57 -12.37
N GLN A 184 -5.82 9.66 -11.68
CA GLN A 184 -6.29 9.10 -10.41
C GLN A 184 -6.36 10.15 -9.29
N ILE A 185 -5.37 11.05 -9.21
CA ILE A 185 -5.37 12.17 -8.25
C ILE A 185 -6.60 13.07 -8.51
N ASN A 186 -6.85 13.43 -9.77
CA ASN A 186 -7.95 14.31 -10.16
C ASN A 186 -9.31 13.68 -9.88
N VAL A 187 -9.50 12.40 -10.20
CA VAL A 187 -10.73 11.66 -9.88
C VAL A 187 -10.97 11.66 -8.36
N SER A 188 -9.94 11.36 -7.58
CA SER A 188 -10.06 11.32 -6.11
C SER A 188 -10.38 12.69 -5.49
N SER A 189 -9.91 13.79 -6.08
CA SER A 189 -10.22 15.16 -5.63
C SER A 189 -11.68 15.53 -5.90
N VAL A 190 -12.22 15.18 -7.08
CA VAL A 190 -13.61 15.47 -7.45
C VAL A 190 -14.62 14.75 -6.55
N PHE A 191 -14.33 13.52 -6.15
CA PHE A 191 -15.19 12.78 -5.21
C PHE A 191 -15.14 13.33 -3.77
N GLN A 192 -14.09 14.03 -3.39
CA GLN A 192 -13.98 14.67 -2.07
C GLN A 192 -14.70 16.02 -2.02
N ASP A 193 -14.70 16.80 -3.09
CA ASP A 193 -15.40 18.09 -3.17
C ASP A 193 -16.94 17.92 -3.26
N ASN A 194 -17.41 16.77 -3.74
CA ASN A 194 -18.84 16.43 -3.80
C ASN A 194 -19.42 15.85 -2.50
N LYS A 195 -18.61 15.60 -1.48
CA LYS A 195 -19.09 15.31 -0.13
C LYS A 195 -19.22 16.60 0.65
N PHE A 196 -20.46 17.10 0.76
CA PHE A 196 -20.92 18.25 1.56
C PHE A 196 -21.01 19.61 0.85
N THR A 197 -22.04 19.78 0.06
CA THR A 197 -22.88 20.97 0.20
C THR A 197 -24.13 20.55 0.97
N PRO A 198 -24.35 20.95 2.23
CA PRO A 198 -25.66 20.84 2.84
C PRO A 198 -26.53 21.86 2.13
N THR A 199 -27.41 21.39 1.27
CA THR A 199 -28.59 22.18 0.86
C THR A 199 -29.35 22.52 2.13
N THR A 200 -29.36 23.79 2.49
CA THR A 200 -30.25 24.36 3.49
C THR A 200 -31.68 24.27 2.98
N GLU A 201 -32.24 23.09 2.96
CA GLU A 201 -33.68 22.92 3.00
C GLU A 201 -34.10 22.90 4.47
N THR A 202 -34.85 23.92 4.82
CA THR A 202 -35.55 24.02 6.10
C THR A 202 -36.52 22.85 6.24
N ALA A 203 -36.05 21.76 6.84
CA ALA A 203 -36.91 20.66 7.22
C ALA A 203 -37.82 21.05 8.38
N PRO A 204 -39.09 20.64 8.39
CA PRO A 204 -39.99 20.93 9.51
C PRO A 204 -39.50 20.28 10.78
N LYS A 205 -39.61 21.01 11.89
CA LYS A 205 -39.26 20.55 13.25
C LYS A 205 -40.04 19.25 13.56
N GLN A 206 -39.39 18.10 13.36
CA GLN A 206 -39.92 16.85 13.90
C GLN A 206 -39.64 16.77 15.42
N SER A 207 -40.72 16.53 16.15
CA SER A 207 -40.64 16.34 17.60
C SER A 207 -39.79 15.11 17.93
N ARG A 208 -38.80 15.30 18.80
CA ARG A 208 -37.93 14.22 19.30
C ARG A 208 -38.80 13.21 20.05
N ARG A 209 -38.79 11.97 19.65
CA ARG A 209 -39.34 10.87 20.41
C ARG A 209 -38.22 10.18 21.19
N ILE A 210 -38.35 10.14 22.49
CA ILE A 210 -37.45 9.45 23.40
C ILE A 210 -38.14 8.13 23.78
N PHE A 211 -37.47 7.02 23.52
CA PHE A 211 -37.95 5.70 23.93
C PHE A 211 -37.06 5.18 25.08
N GLN A 212 -37.68 4.82 26.20
CA GLN A 212 -36.99 4.20 27.32
C GLN A 212 -37.25 2.69 27.27
N HIS A 213 -36.22 1.90 27.16
CA HIS A 213 -36.30 0.45 27.14
C HIS A 213 -35.47 -0.12 28.31
N GLY A 214 -36.20 -0.65 29.30
CA GLY A 214 -35.60 -1.25 30.50
C GLY A 214 -34.97 -0.27 31.46
N ASP A 215 -34.58 -0.75 32.65
CA ASP A 215 -34.22 0.08 33.80
C ASP A 215 -32.94 0.93 33.69
N LYS A 216 -32.27 1.06 32.56
CA LYS A 216 -31.12 1.97 32.39
C LYS A 216 -30.68 2.19 30.91
N SER A 217 -31.58 2.04 29.93
CA SER A 217 -31.21 2.28 28.53
C SER A 217 -32.03 3.41 27.95
N ILE A 218 -31.36 4.48 27.49
CA ILE A 218 -31.99 5.58 26.77
C ILE A 218 -31.50 5.51 25.33
N TYR A 219 -32.43 5.42 24.37
CA TYR A 219 -32.17 5.48 22.95
C TYR A 219 -32.58 6.84 22.42
N VAL A 220 -31.68 7.53 21.68
CA VAL A 220 -31.97 8.82 21.06
C VAL A 220 -31.84 8.68 19.55
N GLU A 221 -32.92 8.91 18.85
CA GLU A 221 -33.03 8.72 17.40
C GLU A 221 -32.36 9.83 16.55
N ASN A 222 -31.83 10.88 17.20
CA ASN A 222 -31.07 11.93 16.49
C ASN A 222 -29.88 12.41 17.32
N ASN A 223 -28.70 12.25 16.76
CA ASN A 223 -27.40 12.47 17.40
C ASN A 223 -26.94 13.95 17.42
N SER A 224 -27.81 14.90 17.64
CA SER A 224 -27.47 16.32 17.77
C SER A 224 -27.95 16.88 19.12
N GLY A 225 -27.17 16.64 20.18
CA GLY A 225 -27.39 17.25 21.47
C GLY A 225 -26.69 16.56 22.63
N THR A 226 -26.30 17.33 23.61
CA THR A 226 -25.70 16.86 24.87
C THR A 226 -26.77 16.19 25.74
N ILE A 227 -26.56 14.96 26.16
CA ILE A 227 -27.43 14.25 27.11
C ILE A 227 -26.83 14.43 28.52
N ASN A 228 -27.56 15.10 29.41
CA ASN A 228 -27.24 15.12 30.82
C ASN A 228 -28.07 14.01 31.51
N ILE A 229 -27.37 13.09 32.13
CA ILE A 229 -27.97 12.02 32.95
C ILE A 229 -27.76 12.42 34.42
N ASN A 230 -28.84 12.61 35.14
CA ASN A 230 -28.85 12.71 36.61
C ASN A 230 -29.06 11.34 37.21
#